data_ee9eb0fc460ebcc15b747d2953b13878
#
_entry.id   ee9eb0fc460ebcc15b747d2953b13878
#
_cell.length_a   1.000
_cell.length_b   1.000
_cell.length_c   1.000
_cell.angle_alpha   90.00
_cell.angle_beta   90.00
_cell.angle_gamma   90.00
#
_symmetry.space_group_name_H-M   'P 1'
#
loop_
_entity.id
_entity.type
_entity.pdbx_description
1 polymer ?
#
loop_
_entity_poly.entity_id
_entity_poly.type
_entity_poly.pdbx_seq_one_letter_code
_entity_poly.pdbx_strand_id
1 'polypeptide(L)'
;GAQSAPNIAEIHIEEDRIRLVLEIYVKDIATFIHLIPEDWIRESGTEPPPLEERMKRFSTETFQFIVDDKIRLQAEQVLVEQRLRQNRPNPFAGTINPMTRQRVPGPPEDKRVLYAELIYPFKTKPQTLTIIPPLSEEGWAAVPIGFIVYQNGVPVMDYRYLPESAKLNLDWNDPWYSRFERKDLKRWQESGLMIYLNVEPYEVRNEILVRVKDLEQWMNLGLKGEKFIEISEF
;
A
#
# COMPACT_ATOMS: atom_id res chain seq x y z
N GLY A 1 12.07 7.79 2.90
CA GLY A 1 10.79 7.74 2.58
C GLY A 1 9.75 7.03 3.41
N ALA A 2 8.59 6.97 2.84
CA ALA A 2 7.39 6.45 3.51
C ALA A 2 7.48 4.95 3.87
N GLN A 3 8.34 4.16 3.21
CA GLN A 3 8.61 2.76 3.60
C GLN A 3 9.22 2.62 5.00
N SER A 4 9.72 3.70 5.56
CA SER A 4 10.22 3.77 6.94
C SER A 4 9.20 4.34 7.93
N ALA A 5 7.98 4.61 7.49
CA ALA A 5 6.92 5.12 8.38
C ALA A 5 6.63 4.11 9.51
N PRO A 6 6.21 4.58 10.69
CA PRO A 6 5.88 3.70 11.81
C PRO A 6 4.80 2.68 11.48
N ASN A 7 3.79 3.11 10.73
CA ASN A 7 2.69 2.26 10.28
C ASN A 7 2.74 2.12 8.76
N ILE A 8 2.50 0.92 8.26
CA ILE A 8 2.51 0.59 6.84
C ILE A 8 1.17 -0.01 6.45
N ALA A 9 0.63 0.49 5.34
CA ALA A 9 -0.55 -0.07 4.68
C ALA A 9 -0.19 -0.52 3.26
N GLU A 10 -0.28 -1.81 2.99
CA GLU A 10 -0.22 -2.35 1.64
C GLU A 10 -1.64 -2.64 1.16
N ILE A 11 -2.04 -2.02 0.07
CA ILE A 11 -3.39 -2.11 -0.47
C ILE A 11 -3.32 -2.85 -1.79
N HIS A 12 -3.97 -4.02 -1.85
CA HIS A 12 -4.03 -4.86 -3.03
C HIS A 12 -5.45 -4.86 -3.58
N ILE A 13 -5.65 -4.17 -4.70
CA ILE A 13 -6.92 -4.15 -5.42
C ILE A 13 -6.93 -5.35 -6.36
N GLU A 14 -7.79 -6.31 -6.06
CA GLU A 14 -7.95 -7.56 -6.82
C GLU A 14 -9.27 -7.52 -7.62
N GLU A 15 -9.61 -8.61 -8.31
CA GLU A 15 -10.77 -8.65 -9.21
C GLU A 15 -12.12 -8.51 -8.51
N ASP A 16 -12.22 -8.94 -7.25
CA ASP A 16 -13.47 -9.02 -6.48
C ASP A 16 -13.37 -8.44 -5.06
N ARG A 17 -12.19 -7.92 -4.69
CA ARG A 17 -11.91 -7.46 -3.33
C ARG A 17 -10.75 -6.50 -3.26
N ILE A 18 -10.69 -5.78 -2.15
CA ILE A 18 -9.47 -5.11 -1.70
C ILE A 18 -8.90 -5.91 -0.54
N ARG A 19 -7.64 -6.26 -0.61
CA ARG A 19 -6.90 -6.85 0.51
C ARG A 19 -6.01 -5.77 1.11
N LEU A 20 -6.22 -5.51 2.39
CA LEU A 20 -5.44 -4.55 3.17
C LEU A 20 -4.52 -5.30 4.12
N VAL A 21 -3.23 -5.04 4.01
CA VAL A 21 -2.21 -5.55 4.93
C VAL A 21 -1.65 -4.38 5.73
N LEU A 22 -1.78 -4.46 7.06
CA LEU A 22 -1.30 -3.44 7.97
C LEU A 22 -0.15 -3.96 8.83
N GLU A 23 0.87 -3.16 8.97
CA GLU A 23 1.83 -3.25 10.07
C GLU A 23 1.62 -2.02 10.96
N ILE A 24 1.09 -2.26 12.15
CA ILE A 24 0.73 -1.20 13.10
C ILE A 24 1.82 -1.13 14.16
N TYR A 25 2.45 0.03 14.29
CA TYR A 25 3.48 0.27 15.29
C TYR A 25 2.93 0.09 16.70
N VAL A 26 3.69 -0.57 17.57
CA VAL A 26 3.25 -0.92 18.92
C VAL A 26 2.72 0.28 19.73
N LYS A 27 3.28 1.47 19.50
CA LYS A 27 2.84 2.70 20.18
C LYS A 27 1.58 3.33 19.61
N ASP A 28 1.15 2.90 18.44
CA ASP A 28 -0.02 3.45 17.71
C ASP A 28 -1.23 2.51 17.70
N ILE A 29 -1.15 1.40 18.43
CA ILE A 29 -2.21 0.37 18.46
C ILE A 29 -3.57 0.95 18.87
N ALA A 30 -3.59 1.93 19.77
CA ALA A 30 -4.84 2.56 20.22
C ALA A 30 -5.65 3.21 19.09
N THR A 31 -4.99 3.70 18.05
CA THR A 31 -5.65 4.24 16.84
C THR A 31 -6.40 3.15 16.06
N PHE A 32 -5.98 1.90 16.20
CA PHE A 32 -6.55 0.72 15.54
C PHE A 32 -7.28 -0.18 16.55
N ILE A 33 -8.02 0.43 17.46
CA ILE A 33 -8.62 -0.25 18.61
C ILE A 33 -9.46 -1.47 18.23
N HIS A 34 -10.15 -1.44 17.09
CA HIS A 34 -11.01 -2.53 16.64
C HIS A 34 -10.24 -3.76 16.12
N LEU A 35 -8.91 -3.67 16.00
CA LEU A 35 -8.02 -4.78 15.62
C LEU A 35 -7.29 -5.39 16.82
N ILE A 36 -7.44 -4.85 18.02
CA ILE A 36 -6.78 -5.40 19.21
C ILE A 36 -7.21 -6.86 19.38
N PRO A 37 -6.25 -7.80 19.55
CA PRO A 37 -6.56 -9.20 19.74
C PRO A 37 -7.50 -9.43 20.94
N GLU A 38 -8.48 -10.33 20.78
CA GLU A 38 -9.49 -10.59 21.81
C GLU A 38 -8.87 -11.02 23.15
N ASP A 39 -7.80 -11.82 23.10
CA ASP A 39 -7.09 -12.27 24.30
C ASP A 39 -6.53 -11.09 25.10
N TRP A 40 -6.03 -10.06 24.44
CA TRP A 40 -5.54 -8.85 25.12
C TRP A 40 -6.67 -8.08 25.78
N ILE A 41 -7.83 -8.02 25.13
CA ILE A 41 -9.03 -7.36 25.68
C ILE A 41 -9.50 -8.11 26.93
N ARG A 42 -9.55 -9.46 26.90
CA ARG A 42 -9.94 -10.30 28.04
C ARG A 42 -8.95 -10.20 29.19
N GLU A 43 -7.65 -10.15 28.90
CA GLU A 43 -6.61 -9.95 29.92
C GLU A 43 -6.77 -8.61 30.66
N SER A 44 -7.32 -7.60 30.01
CA SER A 44 -7.66 -6.32 30.66
C SER A 44 -8.93 -6.36 31.52
N GLY A 45 -9.61 -7.50 31.59
CA GLY A 45 -10.84 -7.70 32.38
C GLY A 45 -12.13 -7.31 31.64
N THR A 46 -12.07 -7.07 30.34
CA THR A 46 -13.22 -6.67 29.53
C THR A 46 -13.54 -7.75 28.49
N GLU A 47 -14.82 -8.03 28.29
CA GLU A 47 -15.25 -8.91 27.19
C GLU A 47 -15.19 -8.15 25.86
N PRO A 48 -14.52 -8.69 24.83
CA PRO A 48 -14.45 -8.03 23.54
C PRO A 48 -15.83 -7.97 22.87
N PRO A 49 -16.16 -6.87 22.18
CA PRO A 49 -17.33 -6.82 21.29
C PRO A 49 -17.28 -7.94 20.23
N PRO A 50 -18.41 -8.40 19.69
CA PRO A 50 -18.43 -9.36 18.61
C PRO A 50 -17.57 -8.90 17.43
N LEU A 51 -16.91 -9.84 16.75
CA LEU A 51 -16.04 -9.54 15.62
C LEU A 51 -16.78 -8.79 14.51
N GLU A 52 -18.01 -9.15 14.23
CA GLU A 52 -18.84 -8.48 13.21
C GLU A 52 -19.04 -6.99 13.53
N GLU A 53 -19.32 -6.66 14.79
CA GLU A 53 -19.47 -5.27 15.24
C GLU A 53 -18.13 -4.52 15.14
N ARG A 54 -17.03 -5.14 15.55
CA ARG A 54 -15.69 -4.54 15.47
C ARG A 54 -15.30 -4.26 14.02
N MET A 55 -15.59 -5.18 13.10
CA MET A 55 -15.29 -4.99 11.68
C MET A 55 -16.17 -3.92 11.03
N LYS A 56 -17.42 -3.82 11.43
CA LYS A 56 -18.29 -2.72 11.00
C LYS A 56 -17.74 -1.37 11.43
N ARG A 57 -17.29 -1.24 12.67
CA ARG A 57 -16.67 0.00 13.17
C ARG A 57 -15.32 0.26 12.52
N PHE A 58 -14.50 -0.74 12.34
CA PHE A 58 -13.23 -0.61 11.61
C PHE A 58 -13.43 -0.05 10.21
N SER A 59 -14.45 -0.54 9.50
CA SER A 59 -14.79 -0.12 8.14
C SER A 59 -15.36 1.29 8.05
N THR A 60 -15.93 1.82 9.13
CA THR A 60 -16.59 3.14 9.16
C THR A 60 -15.78 4.20 9.90
N GLU A 61 -14.87 3.81 10.78
CA GLU A 61 -14.17 4.74 11.67
C GLU A 61 -12.65 4.70 11.51
N THR A 62 -12.08 3.55 11.11
CA THR A 62 -10.63 3.37 11.14
C THR A 62 -10.03 3.39 9.74
N PHE A 63 -10.22 2.34 8.95
CA PHE A 63 -9.68 2.30 7.60
C PHE A 63 -10.81 2.06 6.61
N GLN A 64 -11.11 3.06 5.80
CA GLN A 64 -12.32 3.08 4.98
C GLN A 64 -11.97 3.04 3.50
N PHE A 65 -12.74 2.25 2.76
CA PHE A 65 -12.73 2.23 1.30
C PHE A 65 -14.13 2.54 0.78
N ILE A 66 -14.25 3.61 0.00
CA ILE A 66 -15.50 4.01 -0.64
C ILE A 66 -15.35 3.85 -2.14
N VAL A 67 -16.22 3.06 -2.75
CA VAL A 67 -16.22 2.81 -4.19
C VAL A 67 -17.26 3.67 -4.89
N ASP A 68 -16.86 4.26 -6.02
CA ASP A 68 -17.71 5.10 -6.88
C ASP A 68 -18.42 6.23 -6.13
N ASP A 69 -17.77 6.78 -5.10
CA ASP A 69 -18.30 7.83 -4.21
C ASP A 69 -19.63 7.49 -3.52
N LYS A 70 -20.03 6.21 -3.51
CA LYS A 70 -21.36 5.79 -3.06
C LYS A 70 -21.34 4.71 -1.99
N ILE A 71 -20.51 3.67 -2.15
CA ILE A 71 -20.58 2.47 -1.33
C ILE A 71 -19.34 2.35 -0.47
N ARG A 72 -19.52 2.39 0.85
CA ARG A 72 -18.46 2.04 1.80
C ARG A 72 -18.39 0.52 1.90
N LEU A 73 -17.20 -0.03 1.63
CA LEU A 73 -16.96 -1.45 1.72
C LEU A 73 -16.87 -1.90 3.18
N GLN A 74 -17.30 -3.12 3.43
CA GLN A 74 -17.23 -3.77 4.75
C GLN A 74 -15.98 -4.64 4.85
N ALA A 75 -15.19 -4.45 5.91
CA ALA A 75 -14.02 -5.26 6.18
C ALA A 75 -14.38 -6.62 6.79
N GLU A 76 -13.60 -7.62 6.43
CA GLU A 76 -13.55 -8.94 7.06
C GLU A 76 -12.14 -9.19 7.56
N GLN A 77 -12.01 -9.60 8.81
CA GLN A 77 -10.71 -9.92 9.39
C GLN A 77 -10.24 -11.29 8.93
N VAL A 78 -9.05 -11.37 8.34
CA VAL A 78 -8.41 -12.62 7.96
C VAL A 78 -7.45 -13.07 9.07
N LEU A 79 -6.59 -12.15 9.51
CA LEU A 79 -5.53 -12.45 10.46
C LEU A 79 -5.17 -11.19 11.24
N VAL A 80 -4.95 -11.33 12.55
CA VAL A 80 -4.32 -10.31 13.39
C VAL A 80 -3.36 -11.01 14.35
N GLU A 81 -2.10 -10.65 14.32
CA GLU A 81 -1.08 -11.24 15.18
C GLU A 81 0.10 -10.31 15.44
N GLN A 82 0.85 -10.56 16.49
CA GLN A 82 2.12 -9.89 16.74
C GLN A 82 3.18 -10.39 15.75
N ARG A 83 3.95 -9.45 15.20
CA ARG A 83 5.12 -9.74 14.36
C ARG A 83 6.22 -8.72 14.60
N LEU A 84 7.36 -9.00 14.05
CA LEU A 84 8.40 -8.01 13.85
C LEU A 84 8.18 -7.30 12.50
N ARG A 85 8.47 -6.02 12.49
CA ARG A 85 8.40 -5.18 11.30
C ARG A 85 9.19 -5.80 10.14
N GLN A 86 8.60 -5.82 8.97
CA GLN A 86 9.29 -6.22 7.74
C GLN A 86 10.41 -5.22 7.43
N ASN A 87 11.58 -5.75 7.07
CA ASN A 87 12.69 -4.91 6.63
C ASN A 87 12.38 -4.37 5.22
N ARG A 88 12.28 -3.04 5.12
CA ARG A 88 12.12 -2.33 3.84
C ARG A 88 13.32 -1.40 3.67
N PRO A 89 14.30 -1.76 2.84
CA PRO A 89 15.48 -0.94 2.64
C PRO A 89 15.12 0.48 2.20
N ASN A 90 15.71 1.47 2.88
CA ASN A 90 15.59 2.87 2.51
C ASN A 90 17.01 3.44 2.38
N PRO A 91 17.56 3.52 1.16
CA PRO A 91 18.92 4.01 0.93
C PRO A 91 19.11 5.47 1.34
N PHE A 92 18.01 6.21 1.50
CA PHE A 92 18.05 7.61 1.92
C PHE A 92 17.93 7.80 3.44
N ALA A 93 17.64 6.74 4.20
CA ALA A 93 17.53 6.84 5.65
C ALA A 93 18.82 7.40 6.26
N GLY A 94 18.69 8.41 7.12
CA GLY A 94 19.82 9.09 7.75
C GLY A 94 20.49 10.17 6.89
N THR A 95 20.20 10.27 5.59
CA THR A 95 20.69 11.35 4.73
C THR A 95 19.91 12.64 4.94
N ILE A 96 20.45 13.76 4.50
CA ILE A 96 19.75 15.04 4.53
C ILE A 96 18.98 15.22 3.22
N ASN A 97 17.67 15.43 3.33
CA ASN A 97 16.86 15.77 2.17
C ASN A 97 17.27 17.18 1.68
N PRO A 98 17.75 17.31 0.43
CA PRO A 98 18.24 18.57 -0.08
C PRO A 98 17.15 19.65 -0.20
N MET A 99 15.89 19.27 -0.32
CA MET A 99 14.76 20.20 -0.45
C MET A 99 14.28 20.70 0.91
N THR A 100 14.13 19.81 1.89
CA THR A 100 13.62 20.16 3.23
C THR A 100 14.70 20.47 4.23
N ARG A 101 15.98 20.14 3.92
CA ARG A 101 17.15 20.22 4.81
C ARG A 101 17.00 19.40 6.11
N GLN A 102 16.04 18.50 6.15
CA GLN A 102 15.81 17.62 7.28
C GLN A 102 16.42 16.24 7.01
N ARG A 103 16.81 15.58 8.11
CA ARG A 103 17.28 14.21 8.03
C ARG A 103 16.11 13.28 7.67
N VAL A 104 16.30 12.45 6.67
CA VAL A 104 15.32 11.42 6.31
C VAL A 104 15.25 10.40 7.45
N PRO A 105 14.08 10.23 8.08
CA PRO A 105 13.95 9.30 9.20
C PRO A 105 14.12 7.85 8.74
N GLY A 106 14.76 7.04 9.58
CA GLY A 106 14.74 5.60 9.48
C GLY A 106 13.47 5.01 10.12
N PRO A 107 13.31 3.67 10.04
CA PRO A 107 12.22 3.00 10.73
C PRO A 107 12.39 3.12 12.25
N PRO A 108 11.30 2.96 13.04
CA PRO A 108 11.39 2.93 14.50
C PRO A 108 12.38 1.86 14.99
N GLU A 109 13.09 2.15 16.08
CA GLU A 109 13.99 1.19 16.73
C GLU A 109 13.22 -0.02 17.28
N ASP A 110 12.06 0.22 17.88
CA ASP A 110 11.16 -0.84 18.32
C ASP A 110 10.49 -1.47 17.09
N LYS A 111 10.85 -2.71 16.82
CA LYS A 111 10.38 -3.43 15.63
C LYS A 111 9.07 -4.17 15.84
N ARG A 112 8.48 -4.10 17.04
CA ARG A 112 7.22 -4.80 17.34
C ARG A 112 6.07 -4.13 16.61
N VAL A 113 5.28 -4.91 15.89
CA VAL A 113 4.09 -4.46 15.19
C VAL A 113 2.93 -5.41 15.46
N LEU A 114 1.73 -4.87 15.38
CA LEU A 114 0.52 -5.67 15.19
C LEU A 114 0.32 -5.82 13.68
N TYR A 115 0.43 -7.04 13.18
CA TYR A 115 0.17 -7.36 11.79
C TYR A 115 -1.30 -7.70 11.61
N ALA A 116 -1.95 -7.09 10.65
CA ALA A 116 -3.35 -7.37 10.33
C ALA A 116 -3.54 -7.53 8.82
N GLU A 117 -4.37 -8.49 8.46
CA GLU A 117 -4.81 -8.72 7.10
C GLU A 117 -6.34 -8.72 7.06
N LEU A 118 -6.90 -7.85 6.20
CA LEU A 118 -8.33 -7.64 6.04
C LEU A 118 -8.71 -7.71 4.57
N ILE A 119 -9.94 -8.15 4.32
CA ILE A 119 -10.53 -8.20 2.99
C ILE A 119 -11.76 -7.31 2.98
N TYR A 120 -11.90 -6.52 1.91
CA TYR A 120 -13.09 -5.71 1.63
C TYR A 120 -13.67 -6.16 0.30
N PRO A 121 -14.66 -7.09 0.29
CA PRO A 121 -15.27 -7.55 -0.94
C PRO A 121 -16.07 -6.46 -1.66
N PHE A 122 -16.08 -6.49 -2.97
CA PHE A 122 -17.01 -5.71 -3.79
C PHE A 122 -17.64 -6.59 -4.88
N LYS A 123 -18.86 -6.24 -5.30
CA LYS A 123 -19.61 -7.02 -6.29
C LYS A 123 -19.29 -6.61 -7.72
N THR A 124 -19.12 -5.30 -7.93
CA THR A 124 -18.86 -4.72 -9.25
C THR A 124 -17.54 -3.98 -9.21
N LYS A 125 -16.70 -4.18 -10.21
CA LYS A 125 -15.41 -3.48 -10.33
C LYS A 125 -15.63 -1.97 -10.29
N PRO A 126 -15.07 -1.27 -9.29
CA PRO A 126 -15.28 0.17 -9.15
C PRO A 126 -14.49 0.96 -10.21
N GLN A 127 -15.04 2.09 -10.63
CA GLN A 127 -14.33 3.07 -11.45
C GLN A 127 -13.43 3.96 -10.60
N THR A 128 -13.85 4.26 -9.38
CA THR A 128 -13.08 5.07 -8.43
C THR A 128 -13.04 4.40 -7.06
N LEU A 129 -11.96 4.65 -6.35
CA LEU A 129 -11.76 4.18 -4.99
C LEU A 129 -11.24 5.33 -4.13
N THR A 130 -11.95 5.65 -3.06
CA THR A 130 -11.48 6.60 -2.05
C THR A 130 -10.95 5.82 -0.85
N ILE A 131 -9.70 6.10 -0.47
CA ILE A 131 -8.98 5.49 0.65
C ILE A 131 -8.96 6.51 1.78
N ILE A 132 -9.47 6.13 2.95
CA ILE A 132 -9.53 7.02 4.11
C ILE A 132 -8.80 6.36 5.29
N PRO A 133 -7.64 6.90 5.72
CA PRO A 133 -6.95 6.42 6.90
C PRO A 133 -7.68 6.83 8.18
N PRO A 134 -7.27 6.32 9.35
CA PRO A 134 -7.73 6.88 10.62
C PRO A 134 -7.46 8.37 10.68
N LEU A 135 -8.51 9.17 10.87
CA LEU A 135 -8.43 10.63 10.87
C LEU A 135 -8.56 11.20 12.29
N SER A 136 -7.82 12.27 12.56
CA SER A 136 -8.03 13.14 13.70
C SER A 136 -9.28 14.02 13.48
N GLU A 137 -9.67 14.78 14.49
CA GLU A 137 -10.80 15.71 14.41
C GLU A 137 -10.59 16.80 13.34
N GLU A 138 -9.35 17.16 13.05
CA GLU A 138 -8.98 18.13 12.01
C GLU A 138 -9.02 17.55 10.59
N GLY A 139 -9.25 16.25 10.44
CA GLY A 139 -9.32 15.59 9.13
C GLY A 139 -7.98 15.13 8.55
N TRP A 140 -6.90 15.18 9.34
CA TRP A 140 -5.61 14.61 8.99
C TRP A 140 -5.45 13.20 9.56
N ALA A 141 -4.53 12.43 9.00
CA ALA A 141 -4.21 11.12 9.55
C ALA A 141 -3.81 11.22 11.03
N ALA A 142 -4.45 10.41 11.86
CA ALA A 142 -4.20 10.40 13.32
C ALA A 142 -2.81 9.92 13.68
N VAL A 143 -2.22 9.07 12.82
CA VAL A 143 -0.85 8.54 12.95
C VAL A 143 -0.17 8.53 11.59
N PRO A 144 1.17 8.60 11.52
CA PRO A 144 1.88 8.51 10.25
C PRO A 144 1.70 7.13 9.63
N ILE A 145 1.22 7.07 8.40
CA ILE A 145 1.05 5.83 7.64
C ILE A 145 1.77 5.98 6.30
N GLY A 146 2.72 5.09 6.04
CA GLY A 146 3.26 4.87 4.71
C GLY A 146 2.38 3.85 3.98
N PHE A 147 2.06 4.11 2.72
CA PHE A 147 1.22 3.20 1.95
C PHE A 147 1.72 2.98 0.54
N ILE A 148 1.32 1.86 -0.02
CA ILE A 148 1.53 1.49 -1.41
C ILE A 148 0.27 0.80 -1.93
N VAL A 149 -0.05 0.99 -3.20
CA VAL A 149 -1.23 0.39 -3.83
C VAL A 149 -0.82 -0.42 -5.04
N TYR A 150 -1.32 -1.64 -5.10
CA TYR A 150 -1.22 -2.54 -6.25
C TYR A 150 -2.60 -2.81 -6.79
N GLN A 151 -2.75 -2.79 -8.10
CA GLN A 151 -3.97 -3.26 -8.77
C GLN A 151 -3.61 -4.45 -9.66
N ASN A 152 -4.20 -5.61 -9.37
CA ASN A 152 -3.85 -6.87 -10.04
C ASN A 152 -2.33 -7.10 -10.12
N GLY A 153 -1.62 -6.80 -9.03
CA GLY A 153 -0.17 -6.94 -8.92
C GLY A 153 0.65 -5.81 -9.54
N VAL A 154 0.03 -4.86 -10.24
CA VAL A 154 0.71 -3.71 -10.84
C VAL A 154 0.79 -2.57 -9.82
N PRO A 155 1.97 -2.06 -9.47
CA PRO A 155 2.10 -0.93 -8.57
C PRO A 155 1.54 0.34 -9.22
N VAL A 156 0.55 0.93 -8.59
CA VAL A 156 -0.07 2.19 -9.02
C VAL A 156 0.80 3.38 -8.63
N MET A 157 1.54 3.24 -7.55
CA MET A 157 2.42 4.24 -6.97
C MET A 157 3.56 3.58 -6.20
N ASP A 158 4.60 4.34 -5.90
CA ASP A 158 5.60 3.94 -4.91
C ASP A 158 5.14 4.32 -3.50
N TYR A 159 5.89 3.90 -2.48
CA TYR A 159 5.58 4.27 -1.11
C TYR A 159 5.49 5.80 -0.94
N ARG A 160 4.37 6.25 -0.39
CA ARG A 160 4.10 7.63 0.01
C ARG A 160 3.42 7.63 1.37
N TYR A 161 3.41 8.78 2.03
CA TYR A 161 2.56 8.99 3.19
C TYR A 161 1.10 9.16 2.78
N LEU A 162 0.19 8.68 3.63
CA LEU A 162 -1.25 8.87 3.48
C LEU A 162 -1.74 9.85 4.56
N PRO A 163 -1.60 11.17 4.36
CA PRO A 163 -1.90 12.16 5.39
C PRO A 163 -3.40 12.49 5.50
N GLU A 164 -4.17 12.15 4.50
CA GLU A 164 -5.61 12.41 4.39
C GLU A 164 -6.25 11.41 3.42
N SER A 165 -7.53 11.56 3.15
CA SER A 165 -8.19 10.73 2.13
C SER A 165 -7.57 10.92 0.75
N ALA A 166 -7.52 9.85 -0.03
CA ALA A 166 -6.97 9.86 -1.38
C ALA A 166 -7.91 9.12 -2.33
N LYS A 167 -8.19 9.72 -3.49
CA LYS A 167 -9.08 9.16 -4.51
C LYS A 167 -8.27 8.64 -5.70
N LEU A 168 -8.53 7.40 -6.05
CA LEU A 168 -7.89 6.67 -7.13
C LEU A 168 -8.89 6.43 -8.26
N ASN A 169 -8.51 6.80 -9.49
CA ASN A 169 -9.24 6.44 -10.70
C ASN A 169 -8.65 5.14 -11.25
N LEU A 170 -9.49 4.12 -11.41
CA LEU A 170 -9.08 2.76 -11.76
C LEU A 170 -9.25 2.51 -13.26
N ASP A 171 -8.21 1.99 -13.89
CA ASP A 171 -8.24 1.43 -15.24
C ASP A 171 -8.12 -0.10 -15.13
N TRP A 172 -9.22 -0.82 -15.36
CA TRP A 172 -9.25 -2.27 -15.28
C TRP A 172 -8.73 -2.98 -16.54
N ASN A 173 -8.68 -2.27 -17.65
CA ASN A 173 -8.09 -2.81 -18.88
C ASN A 173 -6.56 -2.82 -18.80
N ASP A 174 -5.99 -1.75 -18.26
CA ASP A 174 -4.56 -1.66 -18.00
C ASP A 174 -4.30 -0.92 -16.69
N PRO A 175 -4.07 -1.65 -15.59
CA PRO A 175 -3.81 -1.05 -14.28
C PRO A 175 -2.62 -0.08 -14.23
N TRP A 176 -1.72 -0.16 -15.20
CA TRP A 176 -0.62 0.80 -15.33
C TRP A 176 -1.12 2.25 -15.46
N TYR A 177 -2.30 2.44 -16.02
CA TYR A 177 -2.91 3.76 -16.21
C TYR A 177 -3.86 4.18 -15.10
N SER A 178 -4.04 3.37 -14.06
CA SER A 178 -4.73 3.82 -12.84
C SER A 178 -3.97 4.97 -12.20
N ARG A 179 -4.67 5.99 -11.75
CA ARG A 179 -4.08 7.24 -11.25
C ARG A 179 -4.83 7.79 -10.07
N PHE A 180 -4.08 8.26 -9.07
CA PHE A 180 -4.62 9.11 -8.02
C PHE A 180 -4.92 10.51 -8.58
N GLU A 181 -5.95 11.15 -8.05
CA GLU A 181 -6.24 12.55 -8.37
C GLU A 181 -5.13 13.48 -7.85
N ARG A 182 -4.55 13.18 -6.70
CA ARG A 182 -3.36 13.86 -6.19
C ARG A 182 -2.14 13.49 -7.02
N LYS A 183 -1.49 14.50 -7.60
CA LYS A 183 -0.35 14.31 -8.50
C LYS A 183 0.93 13.83 -7.83
N ASP A 184 1.06 14.02 -6.53
CA ASP A 184 2.21 13.54 -5.75
C ASP A 184 2.13 12.03 -5.43
N LEU A 185 0.93 11.44 -5.54
CA LEU A 185 0.71 10.01 -5.34
C LEU A 185 0.89 9.26 -6.68
N LYS A 186 2.14 9.06 -7.05
CA LYS A 186 2.51 8.43 -8.33
C LYS A 186 3.78 7.61 -8.21
N ARG A 187 4.06 6.81 -9.24
CA ARG A 187 5.36 6.13 -9.38
C ARG A 187 6.46 7.14 -9.68
N TRP A 188 7.66 6.85 -9.22
CA TRP A 188 8.87 7.54 -9.68
C TRP A 188 9.08 7.35 -11.18
N GLN A 189 8.84 6.13 -11.62
CA GLN A 189 8.95 5.74 -13.01
C GLN A 189 7.57 5.69 -13.64
N GLU A 190 7.21 6.74 -14.37
CA GLU A 190 5.94 6.83 -15.09
C GLU A 190 6.04 6.26 -16.52
N SER A 191 7.23 6.26 -17.09
CA SER A 191 7.49 5.72 -18.43
C SER A 191 7.56 4.19 -18.40
N GLY A 192 6.94 3.55 -19.37
CA GLY A 192 7.07 2.11 -19.60
C GLY A 192 8.45 1.69 -20.11
N LEU A 193 9.26 2.66 -20.51
CA LEU A 193 10.64 2.46 -20.97
C LEU A 193 11.59 3.31 -20.15
N MET A 194 12.63 2.70 -19.61
CA MET A 194 13.69 3.39 -18.90
C MET A 194 15.05 2.89 -19.34
N ILE A 195 15.97 3.82 -19.60
CA ILE A 195 17.33 3.51 -20.02
C ILE A 195 18.30 4.07 -18.98
N TYR A 196 19.11 3.20 -18.41
CA TYR A 196 20.22 3.57 -17.53
C TYR A 196 21.52 3.51 -18.30
N LEU A 197 22.28 4.57 -18.25
CA LEU A 197 23.60 4.67 -18.87
C LEU A 197 24.65 4.76 -17.76
N ASN A 198 25.39 3.70 -17.55
CA ASN A 198 26.52 3.70 -16.62
C ASN A 198 27.80 3.93 -17.43
N VAL A 199 28.45 5.07 -17.21
CA VAL A 199 29.68 5.44 -17.89
C VAL A 199 30.86 5.28 -16.92
N GLU A 200 31.73 4.35 -17.25
CA GLU A 200 33.00 4.13 -16.54
C GLU A 200 34.17 4.52 -17.46
N PRO A 201 35.39 4.74 -16.96
CA PRO A 201 36.51 5.23 -17.77
C PRO A 201 36.83 4.39 -19.01
N TYR A 202 36.48 3.11 -19.00
CA TYR A 202 36.79 2.17 -20.09
C TYR A 202 35.58 1.36 -20.58
N GLU A 203 34.40 1.60 -20.03
CA GLU A 203 33.18 0.84 -20.35
C GLU A 203 31.95 1.73 -20.28
N VAL A 204 31.02 1.52 -21.23
CA VAL A 204 29.68 2.09 -21.18
C VAL A 204 28.69 0.95 -21.13
N ARG A 205 27.98 0.84 -20.03
CA ARG A 205 26.94 -0.18 -19.84
C ARG A 205 25.55 0.44 -19.96
N ASN A 206 24.73 -0.15 -20.82
CA ASN A 206 23.34 0.24 -21.00
C ASN A 206 22.45 -0.81 -20.36
N GLU A 207 21.53 -0.38 -19.47
CA GLU A 207 20.44 -1.19 -18.99
C GLU A 207 19.13 -0.61 -19.49
N ILE A 208 18.32 -1.44 -20.14
CA ILE A 208 17.02 -1.05 -20.67
C ILE A 208 15.97 -1.82 -19.89
N LEU A 209 15.12 -1.08 -19.17
CA LEU A 209 13.93 -1.63 -18.51
C LEU A 209 12.70 -1.26 -19.35
N VAL A 210 11.94 -2.25 -19.74
CA VAL A 210 10.71 -2.05 -20.51
C VAL A 210 9.61 -2.94 -19.96
N ARG A 211 8.39 -2.42 -19.97
CA ARG A 211 7.22 -3.22 -19.57
C ARG A 211 7.03 -4.38 -20.54
N VAL A 212 6.88 -5.59 -20.03
CA VAL A 212 6.63 -6.80 -20.84
C VAL A 212 5.44 -6.62 -21.78
N LYS A 213 4.35 -6.03 -21.30
CA LYS A 213 3.14 -5.75 -22.07
C LYS A 213 3.40 -4.83 -23.28
N ASP A 214 4.34 -3.90 -23.17
CA ASP A 214 4.72 -3.02 -24.27
C ASP A 214 5.65 -3.73 -25.25
N LEU A 215 6.48 -4.67 -24.77
CA LEU A 215 7.29 -5.53 -25.65
C LEU A 215 6.43 -6.45 -26.49
N GLU A 216 5.33 -7.00 -25.95
CA GLU A 216 4.42 -7.87 -26.70
C GLU A 216 3.81 -7.20 -27.94
N GLN A 217 3.70 -5.87 -27.96
CA GLN A 217 3.23 -5.12 -29.12
C GLN A 217 4.23 -5.12 -30.30
N TRP A 218 5.51 -5.33 -29.98
CA TRP A 218 6.60 -5.26 -30.95
C TRP A 218 7.13 -6.64 -31.35
N MET A 219 6.98 -7.61 -30.48
CA MET A 219 7.47 -8.97 -30.73
C MET A 219 6.59 -9.99 -29.99
N ASN A 220 6.38 -11.11 -30.63
CA ASN A 220 5.68 -12.22 -30.02
C ASN A 220 6.62 -12.94 -29.05
N LEU A 221 6.41 -12.72 -27.74
CA LEU A 221 7.18 -13.35 -26.66
C LEU A 221 6.64 -14.74 -26.30
N GLY A 222 5.58 -15.23 -26.98
CA GLY A 222 4.97 -16.50 -26.69
C GLY A 222 4.17 -16.56 -25.39
N LEU A 223 3.97 -15.42 -24.75
CA LEU A 223 3.27 -15.31 -23.47
C LEU A 223 1.75 -15.47 -23.70
N LYS A 224 1.14 -16.42 -23.02
CA LYS A 224 -0.30 -16.73 -23.15
C LYS A 224 -1.17 -15.86 -22.23
N GLY A 225 -0.89 -14.55 -22.17
CA GLY A 225 -1.60 -13.63 -21.27
C GLY A 225 -1.12 -13.68 -19.81
N GLU A 226 0.02 -14.29 -19.56
CA GLU A 226 0.66 -14.33 -18.24
C GLU A 226 1.21 -12.96 -17.87
N LYS A 227 1.11 -12.61 -16.59
CA LYS A 227 1.53 -11.30 -16.10
C LYS A 227 3.05 -11.20 -15.84
N PHE A 228 3.71 -12.34 -15.79
CA PHE A 228 5.14 -12.46 -15.47
C PHE A 228 5.79 -13.45 -16.43
N ILE A 229 7.03 -13.19 -16.78
CA ILE A 229 7.87 -14.11 -17.54
C ILE A 229 8.65 -14.95 -16.53
N GLU A 230 8.52 -16.26 -16.63
CA GLU A 230 9.34 -17.18 -15.85
C GLU A 230 10.78 -17.19 -16.35
N ILE A 231 11.76 -17.37 -15.44
CA ILE A 231 13.20 -17.40 -15.80
C ILE A 231 13.50 -18.47 -16.86
N SER A 232 12.70 -19.53 -16.89
CA SER A 232 12.80 -20.61 -17.88
C SER A 232 12.37 -20.22 -19.30
N GLU A 233 11.74 -19.05 -19.48
CA GLU A 233 11.24 -18.53 -20.77
C GLU A 233 12.22 -17.51 -21.40
N PHE A 234 13.30 -17.19 -20.70
CA PHE A 234 14.45 -16.46 -21.20
C PHE A 234 15.51 -17.46 -21.69
#